data_4513832500a461f4aa3cad6488216002
#
_entry.id   4513832500a461f4aa3cad6488216002
#
_cell.length_a   1.000
_cell.length_b   1.000
_cell.length_c   1.000
_cell.angle_alpha   90.00
_cell.angle_beta   90.00
_cell.angle_gamma   90.00
#
_symmetry.space_group_name_H-M   'P 1'
#
loop_
_entity.id
_entity.type
_entity.pdbx_description
1 polymer ?
#
loop_
_entity_poly.entity_id
_entity_poly.type
_entity_poly.pdbx_seq_one_letter_code
_entity_poly.pdbx_strand_id
1 'polypeptide(L)' 'RKPDPRIYLMMCEKLGLEPAQCIYLDDLGINCKPAAQLGMHAIKVTSGEQALSDLSAVLELALVA' A
#
# COMPACT_ATOMS: atom_id res chain seq x y z
N ARG A 1 -12.69 -6.17 12.38
CA ARG A 1 -13.66 -5.53 11.53
C ARG A 1 -13.02 -4.94 10.28
N LYS A 2 -13.64 -5.18 9.15
CA LYS A 2 -13.11 -4.73 7.87
C LYS A 2 -13.12 -3.20 7.78
N PRO A 3 -11.99 -2.56 7.41
CA PRO A 3 -12.00 -1.13 7.21
C PRO A 3 -12.83 -0.73 5.97
N ASP A 4 -13.39 0.47 6.02
CA ASP A 4 -14.16 1.01 4.89
C ASP A 4 -13.19 1.44 3.79
N PRO A 5 -13.36 0.95 2.55
CA PRO A 5 -12.48 1.32 1.42
C PRO A 5 -12.39 2.81 1.17
N ARG A 6 -13.41 3.58 1.53
CA ARG A 6 -13.42 5.03 1.35
C ARG A 6 -12.30 5.75 2.10
N ILE A 7 -11.82 5.16 3.20
CA ILE A 7 -10.71 5.73 3.98
C ILE A 7 -9.43 5.78 3.12
N TYR A 8 -9.16 4.71 2.38
CA TYR A 8 -7.98 4.64 1.51
C TYR A 8 -8.07 5.66 0.37
N LEU A 9 -9.25 5.78 -0.24
CA LEU A 9 -9.47 6.75 -1.32
C LEU A 9 -9.33 8.18 -0.83
N MET A 10 -9.80 8.48 0.38
CA MET A 10 -9.65 9.79 1.00
C MET A 10 -8.18 10.13 1.21
N MET A 11 -7.38 9.16 1.64
CA MET A 11 -5.93 9.36 1.81
C MET A 11 -5.26 9.70 0.49
N CYS A 12 -5.58 8.96 -0.57
CA CYS A 12 -5.05 9.22 -1.91
C CYS A 12 -5.44 10.62 -2.40
N GLU A 13 -6.70 10.98 -2.22
CA GLU A 13 -7.21 12.28 -2.62
C GLU A 13 -6.48 13.42 -1.91
N LYS A 14 -6.27 13.28 -0.60
CA LYS A 14 -5.53 14.27 0.17
C LYS A 14 -4.08 14.42 -0.26
N LEU A 15 -3.49 13.33 -0.71
CA LEU A 15 -2.10 13.34 -1.23
C LEU A 15 -2.04 13.81 -2.68
N GLY A 16 -3.18 13.92 -3.36
CA GLY A 16 -3.22 14.24 -4.78
C GLY A 16 -2.68 13.13 -5.66
N LEU A 17 -2.84 11.87 -5.24
CA LEU A 17 -2.29 10.71 -5.93
C LEU A 17 -3.38 9.70 -6.27
N GLU A 18 -3.15 8.94 -7.35
CA GLU A 18 -3.98 7.78 -7.65
C GLU A 18 -3.55 6.60 -6.78
N PRO A 19 -4.44 5.63 -6.51
CA PRO A 19 -4.07 4.45 -5.72
C PRO A 19 -2.82 3.73 -6.24
N ALA A 20 -2.66 3.61 -7.56
CA ALA A 20 -1.50 2.95 -8.16
C ALA A 20 -0.17 3.65 -7.84
N GLN A 21 -0.22 4.89 -7.40
CA GLN A 21 0.96 5.67 -7.01
C GLN A 21 1.25 5.59 -5.51
N CYS A 22 0.44 4.82 -4.77
CA CYS A 22 0.54 4.73 -3.32
C CYS A 22 1.03 3.36 -2.88
N ILE A 23 1.80 3.35 -1.80
CA ILE A 23 2.24 2.12 -1.14
C ILE A 23 1.62 2.11 0.25
N TYR A 24 0.94 1.03 0.59
CA TYR A 24 0.29 0.87 1.88
C TYR A 24 0.97 -0.24 2.67
N LEU A 25 1.44 0.07 3.87
CA LEU A 25 2.10 -0.91 4.74
C LEU A 25 1.30 -1.07 6.02
N ASP A 26 1.03 -2.32 6.38
CA ASP A 26 0.29 -2.63 7.60
C ASP A 26 0.62 -4.07 8.02
N ASP A 27 0.57 -4.36 9.31
CA ASP A 27 0.82 -5.71 9.82
C ASP A 27 -0.44 -6.59 9.76
N LEU A 28 -1.60 -6.02 9.47
CA LEU A 28 -2.86 -6.76 9.38
C LEU A 28 -3.28 -6.95 7.93
N GLY A 29 -3.40 -8.22 7.51
CA GLY A 29 -3.86 -8.55 6.16
C GLY A 29 -5.25 -8.02 5.86
N ILE A 30 -6.13 -7.96 6.88
CA ILE A 30 -7.48 -7.41 6.74
C ILE A 30 -7.46 -5.94 6.30
N ASN A 31 -6.40 -5.21 6.63
CA ASN A 31 -6.23 -3.82 6.21
C ASN A 31 -5.54 -3.70 4.85
N CYS A 32 -4.64 -4.63 4.53
CA CYS A 32 -3.90 -4.61 3.26
C CYS A 32 -4.79 -5.00 2.08
N LYS A 33 -5.72 -5.92 2.28
CA LYS A 33 -6.55 -6.45 1.20
C LYS A 33 -7.39 -5.37 0.50
N PRO A 34 -8.13 -4.51 1.22
CA PRO A 34 -8.87 -3.44 0.56
C PRO A 34 -7.97 -2.45 -0.18
N ALA A 35 -6.80 -2.15 0.36
CA ALA A 35 -5.83 -1.26 -0.29
C ALA A 35 -5.38 -1.84 -1.63
N ALA A 36 -5.04 -3.13 -1.65
CA ALA A 36 -4.63 -3.82 -2.88
C ALA A 36 -5.76 -3.86 -3.91
N GLN A 37 -6.99 -4.07 -3.46
CA GLN A 37 -8.16 -4.11 -4.35
C GLN A 37 -8.43 -2.76 -5.03
N LEU A 38 -8.02 -1.66 -4.39
CA LEU A 38 -8.13 -0.32 -4.97
C LEU A 38 -7.00 0.03 -5.92
N GLY A 39 -5.98 -0.82 -6.00
CA GLY A 39 -4.84 -0.61 -6.89
C GLY A 39 -3.57 -0.12 -6.21
N MET A 40 -3.57 0.03 -4.89
CA MET A 40 -2.35 0.37 -4.15
C MET A 40 -1.38 -0.81 -4.13
N HIS A 41 -0.10 -0.51 -3.99
CA HIS A 41 0.90 -1.53 -3.65
C HIS A 41 0.80 -1.78 -2.15
N ALA A 42 0.21 -2.91 -1.77
CA ALA A 42 0.01 -3.24 -0.36
C ALA A 42 1.07 -4.22 0.11
N ILE A 43 1.75 -3.87 1.20
CA ILE A 43 2.78 -4.70 1.81
C ILE A 43 2.31 -5.08 3.21
N LYS A 44 2.10 -6.38 3.43
CA LYS A 44 1.82 -6.88 4.77
C LYS A 44 3.14 -7.01 5.52
N VAL A 45 3.28 -6.27 6.60
CA VAL A 45 4.52 -6.24 7.38
C VAL A 45 4.54 -7.41 8.37
N THR A 46 5.51 -8.29 8.22
CA THR A 46 5.78 -9.38 9.16
C THR A 46 7.04 -9.12 9.99
N SER A 47 7.93 -8.28 9.46
CA SER A 47 9.12 -7.79 10.15
C SER A 47 9.57 -6.50 9.48
N GLY A 48 10.37 -5.71 10.18
CA GLY A 48 10.95 -4.50 9.58
C GLY A 48 11.86 -4.81 8.41
N GLU A 49 12.65 -5.86 8.53
CA GLU A 49 13.57 -6.30 7.49
C GLU A 49 12.84 -6.69 6.21
N GLN A 50 11.80 -7.51 6.35
CA GLN A 50 10.97 -7.92 5.22
C GLN A 50 10.28 -6.71 4.57
N ALA A 51 9.73 -5.81 5.39
CA ALA A 51 9.03 -4.62 4.89
C ALA A 51 9.97 -3.72 4.07
N LEU A 52 11.19 -3.51 4.53
CA LEU A 52 12.18 -2.71 3.81
C LEU A 52 12.57 -3.37 2.49
N SER A 53 12.73 -4.69 2.49
CA SER A 53 13.05 -5.44 1.28
C SER A 53 11.94 -5.31 0.24
N ASP A 54 10.69 -5.51 0.66
CA ASP A 54 9.54 -5.43 -0.24
C ASP A 54 9.34 -4.00 -0.75
N LEU A 55 9.53 -3.01 0.11
CA LEU A 55 9.43 -1.60 -0.28
C LEU A 55 10.50 -1.25 -1.31
N SER A 56 11.73 -1.71 -1.10
CA SER A 56 12.83 -1.47 -2.05
C SER A 56 12.52 -2.04 -3.42
N ALA A 57 11.93 -3.23 -3.48
CA ALA A 57 11.56 -3.87 -4.75
C ALA A 57 10.50 -3.04 -5.50
N VAL A 58 9.50 -2.52 -4.79
CA VAL A 58 8.47 -1.67 -5.41
C VAL A 58 9.08 -0.38 -5.94
N LEU A 59 9.97 0.25 -5.16
CA LEU A 59 10.63 1.49 -5.57
C LEU A 59 11.56 1.29 -6.77
N GLU A 60 12.26 0.15 -6.84
CA GLU A 60 13.07 -0.19 -8.00
C GLU A 60 12.24 -0.28 -9.27
N LEU A 61 11.09 -0.94 -9.21
CA LEU A 61 10.17 -1.02 -10.33
C LEU A 61 9.71 0.37 -10.79
N ALA A 62 9.43 1.25 -9.86
CA ALA A 62 9.02 2.62 -10.16
C ALA A 62 10.12 3.42 -10.86
N LEU A 63 11.40 3.13 -10.53
CA LEU A 63 12.53 3.85 -11.12
C LEU A 63 12.87 3.37 -12.53
N VAL A 64 12.55 2.12 -12.88
CA VAL A 64 12.84 1.59 -14.22
C VAL A 64 11.63 1.65 -15.16
N ALA A 65 10.45 1.91 -14.61
CA ALA A 65 9.26 2.08 -15.42
C ALA A 65 9.19 3.51 -15.97
#